data_24bd2af648b343afc5c7e9c9eb4106e7
#
_entry.id   24bd2af648b343afc5c7e9c9eb4106e7
#
_cell.length_a   1.000
_cell.length_b   1.000
_cell.length_c   1.000
_cell.angle_alpha   90.00
_cell.angle_beta   90.00
_cell.angle_gamma   90.00
#
_symmetry.space_group_name_H-M   'P 1'
#
loop_
_entity.id
_entity.type
_entity.pdbx_description
1 polymer ?
#
loop_
_entity_poly.entity_id
_entity_poly.type
_entity_poly.pdbx_seq_one_letter_code
_entity_poly.pdbx_strand_id
1 'polypeptide(L)'
;SVKAGDTTVLTVPEALIITSHTFAIRDINTNEIIANAKVSADNKTISLTYTDYVEKHSDTNGSFFFYSRVDFKKHPQQGEIPIEITINKETKPAGKITFKGIGDGDPKVLTKTSWVNEGDKREVQYTISVNRTKQNIKGVTIEDHLQFTNASYVKDSIKVMKGKFSFETGEWVFSNSVDVTDQHKITVSEDGQSFVIELGDITDQDQYRINYKVRLN
;
A
#
# COMPACT_ATOMS: atom_id res chain seq x y z
N SER A 1 18.09 24.71 27.51
CA SER A 1 18.86 24.05 26.44
C SER A 1 18.69 22.56 26.48
N VAL A 2 18.62 21.93 25.29
CA VAL A 2 18.43 20.49 25.15
C VAL A 2 19.77 19.77 25.40
N LYS A 3 19.71 18.67 26.13
CA LYS A 3 20.93 17.88 26.48
C LYS A 3 20.78 16.45 25.98
N ALA A 4 21.89 15.73 25.91
CA ALA A 4 21.91 14.31 25.59
C ALA A 4 21.03 13.53 26.57
N GLY A 5 20.20 12.65 26.05
CA GLY A 5 19.25 11.88 26.83
C GLY A 5 17.92 12.59 27.10
N ASP A 6 17.80 13.87 26.81
CA ASP A 6 16.53 14.57 26.88
C ASP A 6 15.57 13.99 25.82
N THR A 7 14.28 14.05 26.10
CA THR A 7 13.27 13.49 25.24
C THR A 7 12.23 14.53 24.83
N THR A 8 11.75 14.40 23.61
CA THR A 8 10.56 15.09 23.11
C THR A 8 9.56 14.03 22.70
N VAL A 9 8.33 14.16 23.16
CA VAL A 9 7.25 13.21 22.82
C VAL A 9 6.27 13.91 21.89
N LEU A 10 6.05 13.31 20.74
CA LEU A 10 5.09 13.75 19.74
C LEU A 10 3.94 12.78 19.69
N THR A 11 2.70 13.28 19.85
CA THR A 11 1.50 12.44 19.82
C THR A 11 0.63 12.87 18.64
N VAL A 12 0.19 11.88 17.86
CA VAL A 12 -0.74 12.10 16.74
C VAL A 12 -2.19 11.97 17.23
N PRO A 13 -3.17 12.54 16.49
CA PRO A 13 -4.57 12.37 16.84
C PRO A 13 -5.02 10.91 16.85
N GLU A 14 -6.11 10.64 17.57
CA GLU A 14 -6.74 9.31 17.61
C GLU A 14 -7.10 8.78 16.24
N ALA A 15 -7.42 9.68 15.30
CA ALA A 15 -7.78 9.30 13.93
C ALA A 15 -6.61 8.77 13.09
N LEU A 16 -5.37 8.88 13.57
CA LEU A 16 -4.18 8.47 12.83
C LEU A 16 -3.45 7.32 13.53
N ILE A 17 -2.79 6.51 12.72
CA ILE A 17 -1.86 5.45 13.16
C ILE A 17 -0.52 5.72 12.50
N ILE A 18 0.54 5.77 13.30
CA ILE A 18 1.90 5.92 12.79
C ILE A 18 2.34 4.58 12.21
N THR A 19 2.75 4.59 10.94
CA THR A 19 3.20 3.38 10.24
C THR A 19 4.71 3.28 10.09
N SER A 20 5.43 4.36 10.40
CA SER A 20 6.89 4.34 10.43
C SER A 20 7.40 3.49 11.60
N HIS A 21 8.59 2.90 11.40
CA HIS A 21 9.33 2.20 12.46
C HIS A 21 10.33 3.15 13.11
N THR A 22 11.11 2.63 14.05
CA THR A 22 12.21 3.38 14.68
C THR A 22 13.17 3.94 13.62
N PHE A 23 13.54 5.20 13.74
CA PHE A 23 14.42 5.86 12.79
C PHE A 23 15.32 6.88 13.49
N ALA A 24 16.38 7.30 12.81
CA ALA A 24 17.28 8.34 13.28
C ALA A 24 16.98 9.66 12.59
N ILE A 25 17.05 10.75 13.34
CA ILE A 25 16.97 12.11 12.81
C ILE A 25 18.38 12.65 12.68
N ARG A 26 18.74 13.09 11.49
CA ARG A 26 20.09 13.52 11.17
C ARG A 26 20.15 14.99 10.81
N ASP A 27 21.28 15.62 11.13
CA ASP A 27 21.58 16.97 10.67
C ASP A 27 21.75 16.93 9.14
N ILE A 28 21.07 17.84 8.45
CA ILE A 28 21.07 17.88 6.97
C ILE A 28 22.43 18.24 6.38
N ASN A 29 23.29 18.89 7.16
CA ASN A 29 24.61 19.32 6.69
C ASN A 29 25.73 18.32 7.03
N THR A 30 25.69 17.72 8.23
CA THR A 30 26.78 16.85 8.72
C THR A 30 26.43 15.36 8.61
N ASN A 31 25.15 15.03 8.45
CA ASN A 31 24.62 13.66 8.46
C ASN A 31 24.81 12.94 9.81
N GLU A 32 25.16 13.66 10.84
CA GLU A 32 25.30 13.11 12.20
C GLU A 32 23.91 12.98 12.86
N ILE A 33 23.76 12.02 13.76
CA ILE A 33 22.48 11.75 14.42
C ILE A 33 22.21 12.77 15.51
N ILE A 34 21.13 13.54 15.37
CA ILE A 34 20.65 14.51 16.36
C ILE A 34 19.82 13.81 17.43
N ALA A 35 18.94 12.92 17.02
CA ALA A 35 18.01 12.22 17.90
C ALA A 35 17.62 10.87 17.31
N ASN A 36 17.23 9.95 18.18
CA ASN A 36 16.66 8.67 17.78
C ASN A 36 15.15 8.69 18.07
N ALA A 37 14.35 8.30 17.09
CA ALA A 37 12.91 8.28 17.15
C ALA A 37 12.39 6.86 17.35
N LYS A 38 11.58 6.66 18.36
CA LYS A 38 10.94 5.37 18.66
C LYS A 38 9.44 5.53 18.65
N VAL A 39 8.74 4.65 17.91
CA VAL A 39 7.29 4.61 17.84
C VAL A 39 6.75 3.75 18.97
N SER A 40 5.70 4.21 19.65
CA SER A 40 5.06 3.47 20.73
C SER A 40 4.35 2.20 20.22
N ALA A 41 4.08 1.27 21.14
CA ALA A 41 3.42 0.01 20.82
C ALA A 41 2.01 0.22 20.24
N ASP A 42 1.30 1.28 20.64
CA ASP A 42 -0.03 1.62 20.13
C ASP A 42 0.01 2.45 18.82
N ASN A 43 1.20 2.77 18.34
CA ASN A 43 1.41 3.54 17.11
C ASN A 43 0.81 4.96 17.14
N LYS A 44 0.72 5.57 18.32
CA LYS A 44 0.17 6.91 18.51
C LYS A 44 1.20 7.95 18.90
N THR A 45 2.36 7.54 19.38
CA THR A 45 3.41 8.47 19.83
C THR A 45 4.76 8.14 19.24
N ILE A 46 5.56 9.21 19.05
CA ILE A 46 6.98 9.11 18.70
C ILE A 46 7.76 9.78 19.81
N SER A 47 8.69 9.05 20.40
CA SER A 47 9.60 9.58 21.39
C SER A 47 10.95 9.85 20.76
N LEU A 48 11.38 11.11 20.79
CA LEU A 48 12.69 11.53 20.32
C LEU A 48 13.65 11.60 21.50
N THR A 49 14.73 10.84 21.43
CA THR A 49 15.79 10.90 22.43
C THR A 49 17.01 11.56 21.79
N TYR A 50 17.43 12.69 22.33
CA TYR A 50 18.52 13.47 21.78
C TYR A 50 19.88 12.86 22.10
N THR A 51 20.81 12.96 21.14
CA THR A 51 22.20 12.56 21.31
C THR A 51 23.02 13.72 21.85
N ASP A 52 24.31 13.49 22.12
CA ASP A 52 25.23 14.53 22.55
C ASP A 52 25.50 15.60 21.47
N TYR A 53 25.08 15.33 20.25
CA TYR A 53 25.19 16.29 19.14
C TYR A 53 24.57 17.65 19.49
N VAL A 54 23.43 17.64 20.19
CA VAL A 54 22.70 18.86 20.54
C VAL A 54 23.45 19.71 21.55
N GLU A 55 24.36 19.13 22.32
CA GLU A 55 25.21 19.85 23.26
C GLU A 55 26.44 20.52 22.61
N LYS A 56 26.87 19.95 21.48
CA LYS A 56 28.06 20.40 20.75
C LYS A 56 27.74 21.43 19.65
N HIS A 57 26.45 21.57 19.30
CA HIS A 57 26.02 22.40 18.19
C HIS A 57 24.82 23.23 18.60
N SER A 58 24.99 24.54 18.74
CA SER A 58 23.96 25.48 19.18
C SER A 58 22.94 25.79 18.06
N ASP A 59 23.33 25.64 16.80
CA ASP A 59 22.51 25.97 15.64
C ASP A 59 22.03 24.70 14.91
N THR A 60 21.62 23.69 15.68
CA THR A 60 21.18 22.43 15.12
C THR A 60 19.79 22.57 14.50
N ASN A 61 19.71 22.33 13.20
CA ASN A 61 18.48 22.25 12.45
C ASN A 61 18.29 20.86 11.90
N GLY A 62 17.25 20.22 12.32
CA GLY A 62 16.86 18.93 11.81
C GLY A 62 15.39 18.96 11.39
N SER A 63 15.08 18.23 10.36
CA SER A 63 13.70 17.97 9.98
C SER A 63 13.54 16.47 9.80
N PHE A 64 12.33 16.00 10.05
CA PHE A 64 12.00 14.61 9.85
C PHE A 64 10.57 14.50 9.35
N PHE A 65 10.27 13.37 8.74
CA PHE A 65 8.92 13.00 8.40
C PHE A 65 8.68 11.57 8.85
N PHE A 66 7.42 11.25 9.01
CA PHE A 66 7.00 9.90 9.32
C PHE A 66 5.74 9.57 8.52
N TYR A 67 5.52 8.27 8.32
CA TYR A 67 4.33 7.80 7.64
C TYR A 67 3.24 7.50 8.64
N SER A 68 2.02 7.83 8.26
CA SER A 68 0.83 7.50 9.04
C SER A 68 -0.31 7.12 8.10
N ARG A 69 -1.32 6.47 8.66
CA ARG A 69 -2.57 6.19 7.98
C ARG A 69 -3.74 6.54 8.87
N VAL A 70 -4.92 6.67 8.28
CA VAL A 70 -6.14 6.88 9.07
C VAL A 70 -6.48 5.60 9.83
N ASP A 71 -6.80 5.75 11.11
CA ASP A 71 -7.33 4.67 11.94
C ASP A 71 -8.83 4.56 11.66
N PHE A 72 -9.21 3.85 10.61
CA PHE A 72 -10.61 3.77 10.18
C PHE A 72 -11.49 2.97 11.15
N LYS A 73 -10.91 2.22 12.10
CA LYS A 73 -11.69 1.61 13.18
C LYS A 73 -12.22 2.68 14.13
N LYS A 74 -11.46 3.75 14.32
CA LYS A 74 -11.85 4.89 15.16
C LYS A 74 -12.46 6.04 14.37
N HIS A 75 -12.16 6.13 13.07
CA HIS A 75 -12.66 7.18 12.18
C HIS A 75 -13.09 6.58 10.85
N PRO A 76 -14.20 5.82 10.82
CA PRO A 76 -14.64 5.14 9.60
C PRO A 76 -15.29 6.05 8.57
N GLN A 77 -15.73 7.24 8.97
CA GLN A 77 -16.47 8.15 8.11
C GLN A 77 -15.54 9.04 7.30
N GLN A 78 -15.91 9.29 6.05
CA GLN A 78 -15.19 10.27 5.24
C GLN A 78 -15.41 11.68 5.78
N GLY A 79 -14.48 12.56 5.52
CA GLY A 79 -14.55 13.96 5.94
C GLY A 79 -13.17 14.52 6.24
N GLU A 80 -13.15 15.76 6.73
CA GLU A 80 -11.92 16.41 7.13
C GLU A 80 -11.49 15.92 8.52
N ILE A 81 -10.21 15.59 8.66
CA ILE A 81 -9.59 15.24 9.94
C ILE A 81 -8.62 16.36 10.27
N PRO A 82 -8.87 17.14 11.34
CA PRO A 82 -7.89 18.12 11.79
C PRO A 82 -6.67 17.38 12.34
N ILE A 83 -5.49 17.82 11.92
CA ILE A 83 -4.23 17.28 12.39
C ILE A 83 -3.71 18.18 13.49
N GLU A 84 -3.83 17.72 14.71
CA GLU A 84 -3.28 18.36 15.89
C GLU A 84 -2.12 17.51 16.40
N ILE A 85 -0.95 18.10 16.51
CA ILE A 85 0.24 17.43 17.01
C ILE A 85 0.53 17.94 18.40
N THR A 86 0.64 17.03 19.34
CA THR A 86 1.02 17.33 20.72
C THR A 86 2.52 17.10 20.89
N ILE A 87 3.23 18.13 21.28
CA ILE A 87 4.66 18.07 21.55
C ILE A 87 4.87 18.43 23.01
N ASN A 88 5.35 17.47 23.82
CA ASN A 88 5.59 17.67 25.25
C ASN A 88 4.40 18.31 25.98
N LYS A 89 3.20 17.82 25.77
CA LYS A 89 1.95 18.28 26.36
C LYS A 89 1.37 19.57 25.77
N GLU A 90 2.02 20.19 24.80
CA GLU A 90 1.46 21.33 24.07
C GLU A 90 0.87 20.82 22.74
N THR A 91 -0.39 21.09 22.53
CA THR A 91 -1.10 20.70 21.30
C THR A 91 -1.15 21.90 20.36
N LYS A 92 -0.72 21.69 19.13
CA LYS A 92 -0.73 22.70 18.08
C LYS A 92 -1.39 22.15 16.83
N PRO A 93 -2.20 22.95 16.13
CA PRO A 93 -2.73 22.55 14.84
C PRO A 93 -1.57 22.45 13.83
N ALA A 94 -1.53 21.34 13.08
CA ALA A 94 -0.53 21.10 12.06
C ALA A 94 -1.15 20.99 10.66
N GLY A 95 -2.45 21.31 10.54
CA GLY A 95 -3.16 21.24 9.29
C GLY A 95 -4.39 20.34 9.38
N LYS A 96 -4.83 19.88 8.23
CA LYS A 96 -5.95 18.95 8.13
C LYS A 96 -5.76 18.05 6.90
N ILE A 97 -6.36 16.88 6.96
CA ILE A 97 -6.43 16.00 5.81
C ILE A 97 -7.89 15.72 5.47
N THR A 98 -8.14 15.44 4.20
CA THR A 98 -9.46 14.97 3.77
C THR A 98 -9.42 13.46 3.68
N PHE A 99 -10.22 12.79 4.49
CA PHE A 99 -10.37 11.35 4.44
C PHE A 99 -11.54 11.00 3.52
N LYS A 100 -11.24 10.25 2.46
CA LYS A 100 -12.24 9.85 1.46
C LYS A 100 -13.01 8.57 1.85
N GLY A 101 -12.87 8.11 3.08
CA GLY A 101 -13.48 6.87 3.57
C GLY A 101 -12.52 5.69 3.44
N ILE A 102 -12.98 4.51 3.90
CA ILE A 102 -12.17 3.27 3.87
C ILE A 102 -12.06 2.67 2.47
N GLY A 103 -12.06 3.50 1.45
CA GLY A 103 -12.02 3.04 0.08
C GLY A 103 -13.30 2.30 -0.31
N ASP A 104 -13.29 1.76 -1.52
CA ASP A 104 -14.43 1.03 -2.04
C ASP A 104 -14.40 -0.42 -1.53
N GLY A 105 -15.00 -0.63 -0.34
CA GLY A 105 -15.21 -1.96 0.22
C GLY A 105 -16.28 -2.75 -0.51
N ASP A 106 -17.04 -2.09 -1.40
CA ASP A 106 -18.02 -2.76 -2.23
C ASP A 106 -17.32 -3.65 -3.26
N PRO A 107 -17.54 -4.96 -3.21
CA PRO A 107 -16.85 -5.84 -4.13
C PRO A 107 -17.38 -5.69 -5.54
N LYS A 108 -16.49 -5.86 -6.52
CA LYS A 108 -16.83 -5.95 -7.93
C LYS A 108 -16.45 -7.32 -8.45
N VAL A 109 -17.22 -7.82 -9.42
CA VAL A 109 -16.95 -9.14 -10.00
C VAL A 109 -15.61 -9.16 -10.72
N LEU A 110 -15.17 -8.02 -11.26
CA LEU A 110 -13.93 -7.91 -12.01
C LEU A 110 -13.26 -6.57 -11.73
N THR A 111 -12.00 -6.59 -11.32
CA THR A 111 -11.18 -5.38 -11.18
C THR A 111 -9.78 -5.63 -11.75
N LYS A 112 -9.13 -4.55 -12.19
CA LYS A 112 -7.77 -4.61 -12.73
C LYS A 112 -6.94 -3.48 -12.11
N THR A 113 -5.76 -3.84 -11.63
CA THR A 113 -4.78 -2.89 -11.10
C THR A 113 -3.42 -3.11 -11.74
N SER A 114 -2.58 -2.09 -11.73
CA SER A 114 -1.24 -2.17 -12.31
C SER A 114 -0.24 -1.35 -11.51
N TRP A 115 1.03 -1.72 -11.62
CA TRP A 115 2.14 -0.93 -11.10
C TRP A 115 3.37 -1.12 -11.96
N VAL A 116 4.19 -0.08 -12.03
CA VAL A 116 5.46 -0.11 -12.73
C VAL A 116 6.50 -0.78 -11.84
N ASN A 117 7.29 -1.69 -12.43
CA ASN A 117 8.37 -2.35 -11.72
C ASN A 117 9.51 -1.34 -11.47
N GLU A 118 9.86 -1.09 -10.21
CA GLU A 118 10.93 -0.14 -9.87
C GLU A 118 12.30 -0.58 -10.37
N GLY A 119 12.55 -1.88 -10.45
CA GLY A 119 13.79 -2.44 -10.96
C GLY A 119 13.93 -2.35 -12.48
N ASP A 120 12.81 -2.30 -13.20
CA ASP A 120 12.77 -2.15 -14.65
C ASP A 120 11.51 -1.37 -15.05
N LYS A 121 11.66 -0.08 -15.30
CA LYS A 121 10.54 0.83 -15.63
C LYS A 121 9.87 0.54 -16.95
N ARG A 122 10.42 -0.34 -17.79
CA ARG A 122 9.78 -0.81 -19.01
C ARG A 122 8.81 -1.95 -18.76
N GLU A 123 8.82 -2.51 -17.56
CA GLU A 123 7.97 -3.62 -17.19
C GLU A 123 6.85 -3.15 -16.28
N VAL A 124 5.62 -3.45 -16.67
CA VAL A 124 4.41 -3.13 -15.90
C VAL A 124 3.79 -4.44 -15.48
N GLN A 125 3.48 -4.55 -14.20
CA GLN A 125 2.76 -5.70 -13.64
C GLN A 125 1.29 -5.39 -13.53
N TYR A 126 0.45 -6.37 -13.89
CA TYR A 126 -1.00 -6.27 -13.82
C TYR A 126 -1.56 -7.38 -12.95
N THR A 127 -2.63 -7.04 -12.25
CA THR A 127 -3.41 -7.99 -11.48
C THR A 127 -4.88 -7.80 -11.81
N ILE A 128 -5.54 -8.89 -12.21
CA ILE A 128 -6.99 -8.95 -12.39
C ILE A 128 -7.56 -9.77 -11.24
N SER A 129 -8.48 -9.18 -10.50
CA SER A 129 -9.19 -9.85 -9.41
C SER A 129 -10.58 -10.28 -9.90
N VAL A 130 -10.91 -11.55 -9.71
CA VAL A 130 -12.12 -12.16 -10.26
C VAL A 130 -12.98 -12.69 -9.13
N ASN A 131 -14.26 -12.32 -9.16
CA ASN A 131 -15.32 -12.85 -8.31
C ASN A 131 -15.19 -12.49 -6.82
N ARG A 132 -14.78 -11.26 -6.51
CA ARG A 132 -14.88 -10.74 -5.14
C ARG A 132 -16.31 -10.73 -4.62
N THR A 133 -17.28 -10.67 -5.54
CA THR A 133 -18.73 -10.64 -5.24
C THR A 133 -19.29 -11.99 -4.86
N LYS A 134 -18.51 -13.08 -4.98
CA LYS A 134 -18.94 -14.44 -4.66
C LYS A 134 -20.22 -14.86 -5.40
N GLN A 135 -20.20 -14.71 -6.71
CA GLN A 135 -21.33 -15.06 -7.57
C GLN A 135 -21.12 -16.43 -8.20
N ASN A 136 -22.23 -17.04 -8.60
CA ASN A 136 -22.24 -18.23 -9.43
C ASN A 136 -22.44 -17.78 -10.87
N ILE A 137 -21.43 -18.00 -11.72
CA ILE A 137 -21.45 -17.55 -13.12
C ILE A 137 -21.00 -18.70 -14.02
N LYS A 138 -21.74 -18.94 -15.08
CA LYS A 138 -21.44 -20.00 -16.05
C LYS A 138 -20.63 -19.46 -17.22
N GLY A 139 -19.71 -20.29 -17.71
CA GLY A 139 -18.98 -20.04 -18.94
C GLY A 139 -18.09 -18.79 -18.90
N VAL A 140 -17.37 -18.57 -17.78
CA VAL A 140 -16.56 -17.38 -17.61
C VAL A 140 -15.30 -17.45 -18.45
N THR A 141 -15.06 -16.39 -19.23
CA THR A 141 -13.78 -16.13 -19.88
C THR A 141 -13.27 -14.78 -19.45
N ILE A 142 -11.97 -14.67 -19.28
CA ILE A 142 -11.29 -13.40 -18.99
C ILE A 142 -10.51 -13.01 -20.23
N GLU A 143 -10.78 -11.83 -20.76
CA GLU A 143 -10.10 -11.30 -21.92
C GLU A 143 -9.35 -10.02 -21.57
N ASP A 144 -8.13 -9.90 -22.07
CA ASP A 144 -7.31 -8.70 -21.92
C ASP A 144 -6.83 -8.24 -23.30
N HIS A 145 -6.85 -6.94 -23.51
CA HIS A 145 -6.39 -6.32 -24.76
C HIS A 145 -5.40 -5.21 -24.43
N LEU A 146 -4.20 -5.25 -25.03
CA LEU A 146 -3.25 -4.18 -24.89
C LEU A 146 -3.76 -2.93 -25.63
N GLN A 147 -3.66 -1.78 -24.95
CA GLN A 147 -4.04 -0.49 -25.52
C GLN A 147 -2.88 0.17 -26.28
N PHE A 148 -1.70 -0.47 -26.28
CA PHE A 148 -0.47 0.06 -26.84
C PHE A 148 0.07 -0.89 -27.90
N THR A 149 0.55 -0.34 -29.01
CA THR A 149 1.17 -1.12 -30.08
C THR A 149 2.65 -1.39 -29.84
N ASN A 150 3.27 -0.63 -28.92
CA ASN A 150 4.69 -0.74 -28.57
C ASN A 150 4.93 -1.53 -27.29
N ALA A 151 4.05 -2.46 -26.98
CA ALA A 151 4.14 -3.28 -25.78
C ALA A 151 3.77 -4.73 -26.14
N SER A 152 4.26 -5.66 -25.32
CA SER A 152 3.95 -7.07 -25.48
C SER A 152 3.88 -7.75 -24.12
N TYR A 153 3.11 -8.82 -24.03
CA TYR A 153 3.10 -9.66 -22.84
C TYR A 153 4.46 -10.34 -22.66
N VAL A 154 4.94 -10.35 -21.41
CA VAL A 154 6.13 -11.11 -21.08
C VAL A 154 5.78 -12.60 -21.15
N LYS A 155 6.56 -13.37 -21.92
CA LYS A 155 6.33 -14.79 -22.11
C LYS A 155 6.28 -15.50 -20.77
N ASP A 156 5.31 -16.41 -20.62
CA ASP A 156 5.10 -17.24 -19.44
C ASP A 156 4.80 -16.46 -18.16
N SER A 157 4.45 -15.16 -18.27
CA SER A 157 4.14 -14.36 -17.09
C SER A 157 2.69 -14.49 -16.62
N ILE A 158 1.78 -14.99 -17.46
CA ILE A 158 0.37 -15.09 -17.11
C ILE A 158 0.19 -16.24 -16.11
N LYS A 159 -0.27 -15.91 -14.90
CA LYS A 159 -0.52 -16.87 -13.83
C LYS A 159 -1.95 -16.73 -13.32
N VAL A 160 -2.63 -17.85 -13.18
CA VAL A 160 -3.97 -17.92 -12.59
C VAL A 160 -3.85 -18.49 -11.19
N MET A 161 -4.15 -17.66 -10.20
CA MET A 161 -4.10 -18.04 -8.79
C MET A 161 -5.52 -18.16 -8.26
N LYS A 162 -5.84 -19.25 -7.60
CA LYS A 162 -7.12 -19.44 -6.93
C LYS A 162 -6.93 -19.28 -5.43
N GLY A 163 -7.79 -18.50 -4.80
CA GLY A 163 -7.68 -18.24 -3.36
C GLY A 163 -8.96 -17.67 -2.79
N LYS A 164 -8.84 -16.92 -1.72
CA LYS A 164 -9.96 -16.29 -1.04
C LYS A 164 -9.70 -14.79 -0.84
N PHE A 165 -10.68 -13.98 -1.22
CA PHE A 165 -10.65 -12.55 -0.95
C PHE A 165 -11.37 -12.23 0.36
N SER A 166 -10.78 -11.33 1.13
CA SER A 166 -11.42 -10.69 2.27
C SER A 166 -11.08 -9.21 2.29
N PHE A 167 -12.01 -8.38 2.74
CA PHE A 167 -11.77 -6.96 2.90
C PHE A 167 -11.36 -6.70 4.35
N GLU A 168 -10.07 -6.47 4.55
CA GLU A 168 -9.48 -6.31 5.88
C GLU A 168 -8.74 -4.98 5.95
N THR A 169 -8.97 -4.25 7.04
CA THR A 169 -8.25 -3.00 7.32
C THR A 169 -8.21 -2.01 6.17
N GLY A 170 -9.33 -1.89 5.42
CA GLY A 170 -9.44 -0.97 4.28
C GLY A 170 -8.84 -1.47 2.98
N GLU A 171 -8.40 -2.72 2.94
CA GLU A 171 -7.77 -3.31 1.75
C GLU A 171 -8.33 -4.70 1.45
N TRP A 172 -8.34 -5.05 0.18
CA TRP A 172 -8.63 -6.40 -0.25
C TRP A 172 -7.40 -7.28 -0.08
N VAL A 173 -7.55 -8.35 0.69
CA VAL A 173 -6.50 -9.35 0.94
C VAL A 173 -6.86 -10.62 0.20
N PHE A 174 -5.88 -11.22 -0.45
CA PHE A 174 -6.02 -12.50 -1.13
C PHE A 174 -5.17 -13.54 -0.40
N SER A 175 -5.81 -14.58 0.12
CA SER A 175 -5.15 -15.59 0.96
C SER A 175 -5.41 -17.01 0.46
N ASN A 176 -4.62 -17.95 0.98
CA ASN A 176 -4.71 -19.37 0.65
C ASN A 176 -4.62 -19.63 -0.86
N SER A 177 -3.75 -18.88 -1.55
CA SER A 177 -3.65 -18.95 -3.00
C SER A 177 -2.90 -20.19 -3.46
N VAL A 178 -3.39 -20.78 -4.53
CA VAL A 178 -2.78 -21.92 -5.21
C VAL A 178 -2.68 -21.59 -6.69
N ASP A 179 -1.55 -21.91 -7.30
CA ASP A 179 -1.36 -21.74 -8.74
C ASP A 179 -2.17 -22.80 -9.48
N VAL A 180 -3.16 -22.37 -10.24
CA VAL A 180 -4.02 -23.23 -11.06
C VAL A 180 -3.88 -22.93 -12.55
N THR A 181 -2.80 -22.28 -12.95
CA THR A 181 -2.55 -21.89 -14.35
C THR A 181 -2.71 -23.05 -15.31
N ASP A 182 -2.19 -24.21 -14.97
CA ASP A 182 -2.23 -25.40 -15.82
C ASP A 182 -3.61 -26.05 -15.92
N GLN A 183 -4.56 -25.63 -15.09
CA GLN A 183 -5.93 -26.14 -15.11
C GLN A 183 -6.86 -25.36 -16.06
N HIS A 184 -6.35 -24.29 -16.65
CA HIS A 184 -7.15 -23.40 -17.49
C HIS A 184 -6.46 -23.18 -18.83
N LYS A 185 -7.28 -23.09 -19.89
CA LYS A 185 -6.76 -22.79 -21.21
C LYS A 185 -6.50 -21.29 -21.33
N ILE A 186 -5.27 -20.95 -21.69
CA ILE A 186 -4.82 -19.58 -21.94
C ILE A 186 -4.42 -19.47 -23.40
N THR A 187 -5.07 -18.57 -24.13
CA THR A 187 -4.77 -18.34 -25.55
C THR A 187 -4.32 -16.91 -25.74
N VAL A 188 -3.11 -16.73 -26.22
CA VAL A 188 -2.57 -15.43 -26.61
C VAL A 188 -2.76 -15.29 -28.12
N SER A 189 -3.24 -14.12 -28.58
CA SER A 189 -3.47 -13.88 -29.99
C SER A 189 -2.16 -13.91 -30.78
N GLU A 190 -2.26 -14.15 -32.10
CA GLU A 190 -1.08 -14.22 -33.00
C GLU A 190 -0.27 -12.92 -32.97
N ASP A 191 -0.94 -11.78 -32.87
CA ASP A 191 -0.30 -10.47 -32.81
C ASP A 191 0.27 -10.13 -31.41
N GLY A 192 0.04 -11.00 -30.42
CA GLY A 192 0.52 -10.78 -29.05
C GLY A 192 -0.16 -9.64 -28.30
N GLN A 193 -1.28 -9.13 -28.81
CA GLN A 193 -1.95 -7.95 -28.28
C GLN A 193 -3.14 -8.26 -27.37
N SER A 194 -3.53 -9.53 -27.29
CA SER A 194 -4.64 -9.94 -26.44
C SER A 194 -4.44 -11.36 -25.92
N PHE A 195 -5.10 -11.67 -24.82
CA PHE A 195 -5.20 -13.05 -24.34
C PHE A 195 -6.62 -13.35 -23.84
N VAL A 196 -6.95 -14.63 -23.82
CA VAL A 196 -8.19 -15.15 -23.27
C VAL A 196 -7.86 -16.28 -22.31
N ILE A 197 -8.46 -16.25 -21.13
CA ILE A 197 -8.40 -17.33 -20.16
C ILE A 197 -9.79 -17.91 -19.98
N GLU A 198 -9.94 -19.22 -20.19
CA GLU A 198 -11.20 -19.92 -19.99
C GLU A 198 -11.24 -20.43 -18.54
N LEU A 199 -12.07 -19.77 -17.71
CA LEU A 199 -12.27 -20.22 -16.32
C LEU A 199 -13.37 -21.26 -16.20
N GLY A 200 -14.33 -21.26 -17.14
CA GLY A 200 -15.49 -22.14 -17.12
C GLY A 200 -16.55 -21.70 -16.13
N ASP A 201 -17.32 -22.66 -15.61
CA ASP A 201 -18.33 -22.38 -14.60
C ASP A 201 -17.65 -22.12 -13.25
N ILE A 202 -17.97 -21.00 -12.64
CA ILE A 202 -17.44 -20.63 -11.33
C ILE A 202 -18.58 -20.51 -10.32
N THR A 203 -18.30 -20.84 -9.08
CA THR A 203 -19.22 -20.74 -7.96
C THR A 203 -18.83 -19.61 -7.02
N ASP A 204 -19.65 -19.37 -6.02
CA ASP A 204 -19.35 -18.41 -4.95
C ASP A 204 -18.08 -18.74 -4.15
N GLN A 205 -17.55 -19.96 -4.30
CA GLN A 205 -16.30 -20.38 -3.68
C GLN A 205 -15.09 -20.21 -4.61
N ASP A 206 -15.30 -19.84 -5.87
CA ASP A 206 -14.24 -19.73 -6.86
C ASP A 206 -13.85 -18.28 -7.08
N GLN A 207 -12.74 -17.88 -6.44
CA GLN A 207 -12.18 -16.55 -6.55
C GLN A 207 -10.76 -16.63 -7.09
N TYR A 208 -10.41 -15.71 -7.97
CA TYR A 208 -9.13 -15.77 -8.66
C TYR A 208 -8.42 -14.43 -8.66
N ARG A 209 -7.10 -14.51 -8.70
CA ARG A 209 -6.24 -13.39 -9.03
C ARG A 209 -5.36 -13.82 -10.21
N ILE A 210 -5.43 -13.06 -11.29
CA ILE A 210 -4.64 -13.30 -12.49
C ILE A 210 -3.55 -12.25 -12.54
N ASN A 211 -2.30 -12.69 -12.55
CA ASN A 211 -1.13 -11.82 -12.60
C ASN A 211 -0.44 -11.98 -13.94
N TYR A 212 0.03 -10.90 -14.50
CA TYR A 212 0.81 -10.93 -15.74
C TYR A 212 1.64 -9.67 -15.87
N LYS A 213 2.63 -9.73 -16.75
CA LYS A 213 3.53 -8.63 -17.01
C LYS A 213 3.48 -8.21 -18.46
N VAL A 214 3.63 -6.92 -18.68
CA VAL A 214 3.73 -6.31 -20.01
C VAL A 214 5.06 -5.56 -20.08
N ARG A 215 5.76 -5.72 -21.19
CA ARG A 215 7.01 -5.00 -21.42
C ARG A 215 6.82 -4.00 -22.55
N LEU A 216 7.26 -2.77 -22.30
CA LEU A 216 7.32 -1.72 -23.31
C LEU A 216 8.54 -1.94 -24.19
N ASN A 217 8.35 -1.84 -25.49
CA ASN A 217 9.42 -1.99 -26.49
C ASN A 217 10.31 -0.76 -26.61
#